data_6361220e25118f85bc7f9398fe21c9a6
#
_entry.id   6361220e25118f85bc7f9398fe21c9a6
#
_cell.length_a   1.000
_cell.length_b   1.000
_cell.length_c   1.000
_cell.angle_alpha   90.00
_cell.angle_beta   90.00
_cell.angle_gamma   90.00
#
_symmetry.space_group_name_H-M   'P 1'
#
loop_
_entity.id
_entity.type
_entity.pdbx_description
1 polymer ?
#
loop_
_entity_poly.entity_id
_entity_poly.type
_entity_poly.pdbx_seq_one_letter_code
_entity_poly.pdbx_strand_id
1 'polypeptide(L)'
;NIPTYFSCTPATMTVEKAKMAMDSGLSVLKFSLDAMDERKIQDIRGKRANFEESVNKILTLIEYKKAKGLKTLLVPCMIDLSIDKTDHKMHKEFLDFWKDKDVFAYIKSQDNRWLYENDENLKSKSHYENQYCEYPWLSLTVMADGNVVPCTQISNNELVLGNVNEQSLEEIWNGENYKKLREMHVTGKFPKDHKCSKKCDMKKLYQYLS
;
A
#
# COMPACT_ATOMS: atom_id res chain seq x y z
N ASN A 1 -18.21 3.88 -13.42
CA ASN A 1 -17.19 4.60 -12.64
C ASN A 1 -16.20 3.58 -12.08
N ILE A 2 -14.91 3.83 -12.28
CA ILE A 2 -13.83 3.02 -11.69
C ILE A 2 -13.53 3.62 -10.32
N PRO A 3 -13.56 2.84 -9.22
CA PRO A 3 -13.14 3.31 -7.91
C PRO A 3 -11.66 3.71 -7.94
N THR A 4 -11.36 4.85 -7.34
CA THR A 4 -10.00 5.41 -7.30
C THR A 4 -9.51 5.50 -5.86
N TYR A 5 -8.22 5.21 -5.65
CA TYR A 5 -7.59 5.20 -4.34
C TYR A 5 -6.28 5.97 -4.40
N PHE A 6 -6.07 6.84 -3.42
CA PHE A 6 -4.81 7.55 -3.24
C PHE A 6 -4.32 7.44 -1.80
N SER A 7 -3.05 7.13 -1.63
CA SER A 7 -2.41 7.04 -0.32
C SER A 7 -1.27 8.05 -0.22
N CYS A 8 -1.22 8.81 0.85
CA CYS A 8 -0.18 9.82 1.08
C CYS A 8 0.19 9.92 2.56
N THR A 9 1.28 10.60 2.85
CA THR A 9 1.54 11.14 4.17
C THR A 9 0.94 12.54 4.27
N PRO A 10 0.31 12.93 5.39
CA PRO A 10 -0.23 14.29 5.55
C PRO A 10 0.84 15.38 5.39
N ALA A 11 2.10 15.09 5.71
CA ALA A 11 3.21 16.03 5.55
C ALA A 11 3.46 16.46 4.10
N THR A 12 3.15 15.59 3.12
CA THR A 12 3.41 15.85 1.69
C THR A 12 2.16 16.30 0.93
N MET A 13 0.97 16.14 1.52
CA MET A 13 -0.30 16.52 0.92
C MET A 13 -0.76 17.88 1.46
N THR A 14 -0.98 18.86 0.59
CA THR A 14 -1.64 20.11 1.01
C THR A 14 -3.15 19.92 1.03
N VAL A 15 -3.85 20.71 1.86
CA VAL A 15 -5.32 20.70 1.94
C VAL A 15 -5.94 21.01 0.57
N GLU A 16 -5.38 21.93 -0.19
CA GLU A 16 -5.86 22.33 -1.52
C GLU A 16 -5.78 21.18 -2.52
N LYS A 17 -4.63 20.47 -2.57
CA LYS A 17 -4.46 19.31 -3.44
C LYS A 17 -5.42 18.17 -3.06
N ALA A 18 -5.61 17.94 -1.76
CA ALA A 18 -6.57 16.94 -1.27
C ALA A 18 -8.01 17.32 -1.67
N LYS A 19 -8.42 18.59 -1.51
CA LYS A 19 -9.74 19.09 -1.95
C LYS A 19 -9.93 18.91 -3.46
N MET A 20 -8.92 19.27 -4.26
CA MET A 20 -8.98 19.09 -5.73
C MET A 20 -9.18 17.60 -6.10
N ALA A 21 -8.46 16.69 -5.44
CA ALA A 21 -8.61 15.25 -5.66
C ALA A 21 -10.02 14.76 -5.28
N MET A 22 -10.55 15.23 -4.15
CA MET A 22 -11.91 14.89 -3.70
C MET A 22 -12.98 15.46 -4.67
N ASP A 23 -12.85 16.70 -5.12
CA ASP A 23 -13.74 17.34 -6.09
C ASP A 23 -13.70 16.63 -7.46
N SER A 24 -12.57 16.01 -7.81
CA SER A 24 -12.42 15.19 -9.02
C SER A 24 -13.05 13.80 -8.91
N GLY A 25 -13.69 13.47 -7.78
CA GLY A 25 -14.37 12.19 -7.58
C GLY A 25 -13.49 11.06 -7.04
N LEU A 26 -12.38 11.39 -6.36
CA LEU A 26 -11.56 10.40 -5.67
C LEU A 26 -12.41 9.59 -4.69
N SER A 27 -12.39 8.25 -4.81
CA SER A 27 -13.22 7.37 -3.97
C SER A 27 -12.65 7.19 -2.56
N VAL A 28 -11.32 7.03 -2.45
CA VAL A 28 -10.64 6.81 -1.16
C VAL A 28 -9.37 7.65 -1.07
N LEU A 29 -9.23 8.42 0.01
CA LEU A 29 -8.02 9.15 0.35
C LEU A 29 -7.49 8.65 1.68
N LYS A 30 -6.35 7.93 1.64
CA LYS A 30 -5.70 7.36 2.81
C LYS A 30 -4.54 8.23 3.29
N PHE A 31 -4.45 8.38 4.60
CA PHE A 31 -3.39 9.12 5.28
C PHE A 31 -2.56 8.20 6.17
N SER A 32 -1.28 8.05 5.87
CA SER A 32 -0.33 7.35 6.75
C SER A 32 0.11 8.28 7.88
N LEU A 33 -0.53 8.16 9.04
CA LEU A 33 -0.32 9.04 10.19
C LEU A 33 0.68 8.46 11.20
N ASP A 34 0.66 7.13 11.41
CA ASP A 34 1.63 6.26 12.10
C ASP A 34 2.04 6.60 13.54
N ALA A 35 1.54 7.67 14.14
CA ALA A 35 1.76 8.00 15.54
C ALA A 35 0.64 8.90 16.09
N MET A 36 0.59 9.05 17.42
CA MET A 36 -0.30 9.96 18.14
C MET A 36 0.45 11.08 18.88
N ASP A 37 1.75 11.21 18.64
CA ASP A 37 2.57 12.29 19.19
C ASP A 37 3.65 12.74 18.21
N GLU A 38 4.16 13.96 18.44
CA GLU A 38 5.13 14.63 17.58
C GLU A 38 6.46 13.89 17.49
N ARG A 39 6.95 13.38 18.60
CA ARG A 39 8.26 12.70 18.65
C ARG A 39 8.22 11.40 17.84
N LYS A 40 7.21 10.56 18.09
CA LYS A 40 7.07 9.28 17.39
C LYS A 40 6.83 9.46 15.91
N ILE A 41 6.01 10.44 15.49
CA ILE A 41 5.79 10.67 14.06
C ILE A 41 7.08 11.12 13.36
N GLN A 42 7.91 11.92 14.03
CA GLN A 42 9.21 12.35 13.47
C GLN A 42 10.22 11.20 13.40
N ASP A 43 10.23 10.32 14.38
CA ASP A 43 11.08 9.13 14.41
C ASP A 43 10.72 8.17 13.25
N ILE A 44 9.42 8.03 12.95
CA ILE A 44 8.92 7.11 11.89
C ILE A 44 8.97 7.75 10.50
N ARG A 45 8.56 9.04 10.38
CA ARG A 45 8.32 9.73 9.10
C ARG A 45 9.34 10.83 8.79
N GLY A 46 10.30 11.04 9.69
CA GLY A 46 11.33 12.07 9.57
C GLY A 46 10.89 13.44 10.10
N LYS A 47 11.88 14.31 10.31
CA LYS A 47 11.73 15.62 10.97
C LYS A 47 10.72 16.60 10.34
N ARG A 48 10.28 16.35 9.11
CA ARG A 48 9.26 17.19 8.44
C ARG A 48 7.84 16.80 8.78
N ALA A 49 7.64 15.66 9.43
CA ALA A 49 6.32 15.25 9.88
C ALA A 49 5.93 16.05 11.13
N ASN A 50 4.73 16.61 11.12
CA ASN A 50 4.14 17.31 12.25
C ASN A 50 2.79 16.67 12.55
N PHE A 51 2.63 16.19 13.80
CA PHE A 51 1.44 15.46 14.20
C PHE A 51 0.19 16.34 14.21
N GLU A 52 0.27 17.48 14.89
CA GLU A 52 -0.86 18.40 15.03
C GLU A 52 -1.33 18.94 13.67
N GLU A 53 -0.39 19.37 12.85
CA GLU A 53 -0.70 19.82 11.48
C GLU A 53 -1.35 18.71 10.65
N SER A 54 -0.84 17.47 10.76
CA SER A 54 -1.37 16.32 10.05
C SER A 54 -2.81 16.00 10.43
N VAL A 55 -3.11 16.02 11.73
CA VAL A 55 -4.47 15.83 12.25
C VAL A 55 -5.38 16.95 11.79
N ASN A 56 -4.95 18.22 11.91
CA ASN A 56 -5.74 19.38 11.51
C ASN A 56 -6.08 19.37 10.02
N LYS A 57 -5.16 18.94 9.15
CA LYS A 57 -5.44 18.74 7.73
C LYS A 57 -6.57 17.73 7.50
N ILE A 58 -6.52 16.59 8.19
CA ILE A 58 -7.56 15.56 8.03
C ILE A 58 -8.91 16.07 8.56
N LEU A 59 -8.94 16.72 9.72
CA LEU A 59 -10.15 17.35 10.27
C LEU A 59 -10.75 18.39 9.31
N THR A 60 -9.92 19.22 8.72
CA THR A 60 -10.34 20.22 7.70
C THR A 60 -10.98 19.53 6.48
N LEU A 61 -10.45 18.38 6.05
CA LEU A 61 -11.00 17.62 4.94
C LEU A 61 -12.32 16.92 5.28
N ILE A 62 -12.51 16.49 6.53
CA ILE A 62 -13.79 15.96 7.01
C ILE A 62 -14.88 17.04 6.90
N GLU A 63 -14.61 18.25 7.40
CA GLU A 63 -15.54 19.36 7.31
C GLU A 63 -15.81 19.77 5.85
N TYR A 64 -14.78 19.80 5.02
CA TYR A 64 -14.93 20.08 3.59
C TYR A 64 -15.82 19.05 2.88
N LYS A 65 -15.55 17.76 3.13
CA LYS A 65 -16.35 16.64 2.62
C LYS A 65 -17.82 16.80 2.98
N LYS A 66 -18.10 17.08 4.26
CA LYS A 66 -19.45 17.28 4.78
C LYS A 66 -20.14 18.48 4.12
N ALA A 67 -19.47 19.62 4.07
CA ALA A 67 -20.02 20.85 3.48
C ALA A 67 -20.36 20.71 2.00
N LYS A 68 -19.60 19.92 1.26
CA LYS A 68 -19.79 19.67 -0.18
C LYS A 68 -20.64 18.45 -0.50
N GLY A 69 -21.01 17.62 0.47
CA GLY A 69 -21.72 16.36 0.25
C GLY A 69 -20.90 15.33 -0.53
N LEU A 70 -19.55 15.36 -0.42
CA LEU A 70 -18.68 14.45 -1.15
C LEU A 70 -18.71 13.04 -0.55
N LYS A 71 -18.55 12.03 -1.40
CA LYS A 71 -18.56 10.61 -1.01
C LYS A 71 -17.18 10.01 -0.75
N THR A 72 -16.11 10.79 -0.91
CA THR A 72 -14.74 10.32 -0.67
C THR A 72 -14.61 9.73 0.73
N LEU A 73 -14.14 8.48 0.83
CA LEU A 73 -13.79 7.87 2.10
C LEU A 73 -12.42 8.38 2.55
N LEU A 74 -12.37 9.05 3.69
CA LEU A 74 -11.11 9.48 4.31
C LEU A 74 -10.63 8.38 5.25
N VAL A 75 -9.36 7.99 5.14
CA VAL A 75 -8.83 6.80 5.82
C VAL A 75 -7.53 7.12 6.56
N PRO A 76 -7.58 7.60 7.82
CA PRO A 76 -6.41 7.63 8.69
C PRO A 76 -5.93 6.19 8.97
N CYS A 77 -4.62 5.97 8.83
CA CYS A 77 -4.01 4.66 9.04
C CYS A 77 -2.73 4.79 9.86
N MET A 78 -2.54 3.88 10.80
CA MET A 78 -1.32 3.72 11.57
C MET A 78 -0.71 2.36 11.28
N ILE A 79 0.62 2.25 11.27
CA ILE A 79 1.33 0.98 11.19
C ILE A 79 1.60 0.46 12.59
N ASP A 80 1.27 -0.81 12.83
CA ASP A 80 1.69 -1.54 14.01
C ASP A 80 3.18 -1.90 13.89
N LEU A 81 4.02 -1.18 14.60
CA LEU A 81 5.45 -1.47 14.66
C LEU A 81 5.80 -2.46 15.78
N SER A 82 4.91 -2.70 16.72
CA SER A 82 4.99 -3.66 17.84
C SER A 82 6.36 -3.72 18.53
N ILE A 83 7.00 -2.54 18.72
CA ILE A 83 8.32 -2.45 19.32
C ILE A 83 8.24 -2.71 20.84
N ASP A 84 7.14 -2.29 21.45
CA ASP A 84 6.89 -2.48 22.89
C ASP A 84 5.38 -2.42 23.25
N LYS A 85 5.06 -2.67 24.53
CA LYS A 85 3.66 -2.63 25.03
C LYS A 85 3.01 -1.23 24.98
N THR A 86 3.78 -0.17 24.81
CA THR A 86 3.26 1.20 24.71
C THR A 86 2.55 1.41 23.36
N ASP A 87 2.91 0.64 22.35
CA ASP A 87 2.28 0.71 21.03
C ASP A 87 0.81 0.30 21.07
N HIS A 88 0.44 -0.73 21.86
CA HIS A 88 -0.96 -1.14 22.01
C HIS A 88 -1.84 -0.04 22.64
N LYS A 89 -1.29 0.74 23.59
CA LYS A 89 -2.00 1.90 24.14
C LYS A 89 -2.21 2.97 23.07
N MET A 90 -1.18 3.28 22.32
CA MET A 90 -1.25 4.27 21.23
C MET A 90 -2.22 3.82 20.11
N HIS A 91 -2.27 2.52 19.77
CA HIS A 91 -3.23 1.98 18.82
C HIS A 91 -4.67 2.22 19.28
N LYS A 92 -4.95 1.96 20.56
CA LYS A 92 -6.26 2.22 21.15
C LYS A 92 -6.60 3.71 21.11
N GLU A 93 -5.69 4.58 21.53
CA GLU A 93 -5.85 6.03 21.50
C GLU A 93 -6.13 6.53 20.07
N PHE A 94 -5.43 5.99 19.07
CA PHE A 94 -5.66 6.32 17.67
C PHE A 94 -7.07 5.96 17.22
N LEU A 95 -7.52 4.74 17.47
CA LEU A 95 -8.84 4.28 17.07
C LEU A 95 -9.94 5.04 17.82
N ASP A 96 -9.78 5.26 19.13
CA ASP A 96 -10.73 6.03 19.95
C ASP A 96 -10.82 7.49 19.47
N PHE A 97 -9.72 8.11 19.07
CA PHE A 97 -9.70 9.49 18.54
C PHE A 97 -10.52 9.63 17.26
N TRP A 98 -10.45 8.62 16.37
CA TRP A 98 -11.13 8.67 15.08
C TRP A 98 -12.54 8.08 15.07
N LYS A 99 -12.96 7.36 16.13
CA LYS A 99 -14.18 6.54 16.19
C LYS A 99 -15.46 7.29 15.80
N ASP A 100 -15.63 8.52 16.29
CA ASP A 100 -16.86 9.30 16.09
C ASP A 100 -16.74 10.35 14.97
N LYS A 101 -15.73 10.21 14.11
CA LYS A 101 -15.50 11.09 12.96
C LYS A 101 -15.87 10.37 11.66
N ASP A 102 -16.23 11.15 10.65
CA ASP A 102 -16.61 10.63 9.32
C ASP A 102 -15.40 10.14 8.52
N VAL A 103 -14.72 9.14 9.07
CA VAL A 103 -13.53 8.47 8.51
C VAL A 103 -13.57 6.96 8.78
N PHE A 104 -12.76 6.21 8.06
CA PHE A 104 -12.46 4.81 8.37
C PHE A 104 -11.02 4.69 8.86
N ALA A 105 -10.82 4.62 10.17
CA ALA A 105 -9.49 4.48 10.78
C ALA A 105 -9.14 3.01 11.03
N TYR A 106 -7.91 2.62 10.76
CA TYR A 106 -7.43 1.26 11.06
C TYR A 106 -5.93 1.21 11.36
N ILE A 107 -5.53 0.13 12.05
CA ILE A 107 -4.13 -0.21 12.29
C ILE A 107 -3.72 -1.25 11.25
N LYS A 108 -2.63 -1.01 10.56
CA LYS A 108 -2.07 -1.91 9.54
C LYS A 108 -0.89 -2.66 10.14
N SER A 109 -0.80 -3.96 9.91
CA SER A 109 0.41 -4.73 10.23
C SER A 109 1.62 -4.22 9.46
N GLN A 110 2.79 -4.34 10.05
CA GLN A 110 4.06 -4.01 9.40
C GLN A 110 4.26 -4.86 8.15
N ASP A 111 4.74 -4.23 7.09
CA ASP A 111 5.15 -4.91 5.87
C ASP A 111 6.62 -5.32 5.99
N ASN A 112 6.85 -6.60 6.10
CA ASN A 112 8.19 -7.17 6.32
C ASN A 112 8.86 -7.66 5.03
N ARG A 113 8.42 -7.19 3.86
CA ARG A 113 8.89 -7.63 2.53
C ARG A 113 10.38 -7.84 2.39
N TRP A 114 11.17 -7.00 3.03
CA TRP A 114 12.61 -6.92 2.84
C TRP A 114 13.42 -7.45 4.02
N LEU A 115 12.77 -7.74 5.16
CA LEU A 115 13.46 -8.24 6.36
C LEU A 115 13.87 -9.70 6.23
N TYR A 116 13.25 -10.46 5.32
CA TYR A 116 13.52 -11.88 5.11
C TYR A 116 14.82 -12.17 4.35
N GLU A 117 15.45 -11.18 3.74
CA GLU A 117 16.68 -11.40 2.98
C GLU A 117 17.85 -11.82 3.88
N ASN A 118 17.84 -11.43 5.15
CA ASN A 118 18.95 -11.61 6.09
C ASN A 118 18.64 -12.52 7.29
N ASP A 119 17.42 -13.00 7.46
CA ASP A 119 17.03 -13.85 8.58
C ASP A 119 16.50 -15.20 8.09
N GLU A 120 17.35 -16.24 8.26
CA GLU A 120 17.00 -17.63 7.86
C GLU A 120 15.81 -18.20 8.63
N ASN A 121 15.56 -17.73 9.86
CA ASN A 121 14.41 -18.18 10.66
C ASN A 121 13.10 -17.58 10.17
N LEU A 122 13.16 -16.45 9.43
CA LEU A 122 12.03 -15.81 8.79
C LEU A 122 11.80 -16.31 7.35
N LYS A 123 12.72 -17.14 6.82
CA LYS A 123 12.51 -17.81 5.52
C LYS A 123 11.30 -18.73 5.62
N SER A 124 10.13 -18.16 5.36
CA SER A 124 8.93 -18.96 5.22
C SER A 124 9.11 -19.92 4.05
N LYS A 125 8.68 -21.17 4.21
CA LYS A 125 8.57 -22.14 3.11
C LYS A 125 7.89 -21.48 1.91
N SER A 126 8.35 -21.74 0.71
CA SER A 126 7.81 -21.12 -0.50
C SER A 126 6.29 -21.31 -0.56
N HIS A 127 5.56 -20.23 -0.76
CA HIS A 127 4.10 -20.26 -0.92
C HIS A 127 3.69 -21.09 -2.14
N TYR A 128 4.57 -21.17 -3.11
CA TYR A 128 4.33 -21.82 -4.40
C TYR A 128 4.57 -23.32 -4.40
N GLU A 129 4.85 -23.94 -3.28
CA GLU A 129 4.88 -25.41 -3.22
C GLU A 129 3.52 -26.01 -3.57
N ASN A 130 2.42 -25.26 -3.38
CA ASN A 130 1.06 -25.74 -3.64
C ASN A 130 0.08 -24.74 -4.29
N GLN A 131 0.45 -23.48 -4.53
CA GLN A 131 -0.47 -22.47 -5.06
C GLN A 131 0.27 -21.43 -5.92
N TYR A 132 -0.36 -20.95 -6.99
CA TYR A 132 0.14 -19.84 -7.80
C TYR A 132 -0.32 -18.49 -7.27
N CYS A 133 0.47 -17.44 -7.53
CA CYS A 133 0.11 -16.06 -7.20
C CYS A 133 -0.92 -15.52 -8.19
N GLU A 134 -1.99 -14.89 -7.70
CA GLU A 134 -3.06 -14.33 -8.53
C GLU A 134 -2.69 -12.99 -9.20
N TYR A 135 -1.71 -12.27 -8.70
CA TYR A 135 -1.36 -10.93 -9.18
C TYR A 135 -1.15 -10.82 -10.69
N PRO A 136 -0.48 -11.77 -11.37
CA PRO A 136 -0.31 -11.73 -12.83
C PRO A 136 -1.61 -11.76 -13.62
N TRP A 137 -2.74 -12.11 -12.99
CA TRP A 137 -4.08 -12.17 -13.62
C TRP A 137 -5.04 -11.09 -13.11
N LEU A 138 -4.76 -10.46 -11.97
CA LEU A 138 -5.68 -9.52 -11.32
C LEU A 138 -5.22 -8.07 -11.37
N SER A 139 -3.91 -7.83 -11.52
CA SER A 139 -3.35 -6.49 -11.40
C SER A 139 -2.10 -6.29 -12.24
N LEU A 140 -1.79 -5.03 -12.47
CA LEU A 140 -0.49 -4.57 -12.94
C LEU A 140 -0.13 -3.29 -12.17
N THR A 141 1.16 -3.02 -12.09
CA THR A 141 1.67 -1.82 -11.43
C THR A 141 2.46 -1.01 -12.45
N VAL A 142 2.09 0.26 -12.61
CA VAL A 142 2.84 1.21 -13.45
C VAL A 142 3.74 2.03 -12.54
N MET A 143 5.03 2.01 -12.82
CA MET A 143 6.03 2.79 -12.11
C MET A 143 6.07 4.23 -12.62
N ALA A 144 6.72 5.15 -11.89
CA ALA A 144 6.77 6.56 -12.25
C ALA A 144 7.48 6.84 -13.60
N ASP A 145 8.35 5.96 -14.03
CA ASP A 145 9.05 6.00 -15.32
C ASP A 145 8.27 5.35 -16.49
N GLY A 146 7.06 4.89 -16.22
CA GLY A 146 6.20 4.21 -17.18
C GLY A 146 6.43 2.70 -17.29
N ASN A 147 7.43 2.14 -16.60
CA ASN A 147 7.64 0.69 -16.59
C ASN A 147 6.47 -0.03 -15.90
N VAL A 148 6.06 -1.14 -16.48
CA VAL A 148 5.01 -2.00 -15.94
C VAL A 148 5.64 -3.22 -15.29
N VAL A 149 5.30 -3.44 -14.02
CA VAL A 149 5.75 -4.58 -13.23
C VAL A 149 4.55 -5.39 -12.72
N PRO A 150 4.70 -6.68 -12.38
CA PRO A 150 3.55 -7.55 -12.11
C PRO A 150 2.79 -7.22 -10.83
N CYS A 151 3.43 -6.59 -9.85
CA CYS A 151 2.81 -6.29 -8.56
C CYS A 151 3.60 -5.23 -7.79
N THR A 152 3.01 -4.72 -6.71
CA THR A 152 3.61 -3.69 -5.84
C THR A 152 4.81 -4.19 -5.01
N GLN A 153 5.12 -5.48 -5.03
CA GLN A 153 6.31 -6.06 -4.38
C GLN A 153 7.60 -5.79 -5.18
N ILE A 154 7.47 -5.48 -6.47
CA ILE A 154 8.59 -5.09 -7.33
C ILE A 154 8.68 -3.56 -7.33
N SER A 155 9.70 -3.01 -6.68
CA SER A 155 9.86 -1.55 -6.51
C SER A 155 11.06 -0.94 -7.26
N ASN A 156 11.85 -1.77 -7.97
CA ASN A 156 13.14 -1.37 -8.51
C ASN A 156 13.38 -1.80 -9.97
N ASN A 157 12.32 -1.97 -10.75
CA ASN A 157 12.39 -2.39 -12.16
C ASN A 157 13.11 -3.74 -12.41
N GLU A 158 13.19 -4.62 -11.40
CA GLU A 158 13.84 -5.93 -11.57
C GLU A 158 13.04 -6.91 -12.44
N LEU A 159 11.76 -6.66 -12.64
CA LEU A 159 10.88 -7.51 -13.46
C LEU A 159 9.95 -6.64 -14.29
N VAL A 160 10.50 -6.00 -15.31
CA VAL A 160 9.73 -5.15 -16.24
C VAL A 160 9.04 -6.02 -17.30
N LEU A 161 7.74 -5.82 -17.45
CA LEU A 161 6.89 -6.55 -18.41
C LEU A 161 6.55 -5.75 -19.66
N GLY A 162 6.70 -4.43 -19.62
CA GLY A 162 6.49 -3.49 -20.70
C GLY A 162 6.61 -2.05 -20.22
N ASN A 163 6.36 -1.06 -21.10
CA ASN A 163 6.38 0.36 -20.75
C ASN A 163 5.18 1.08 -21.39
N VAL A 164 4.41 1.82 -20.59
CA VAL A 164 3.19 2.52 -21.06
C VAL A 164 3.49 3.73 -21.97
N ASN A 165 4.75 4.18 -22.05
CA ASN A 165 5.16 5.19 -23.00
C ASN A 165 5.37 4.62 -24.42
N GLU A 166 5.46 3.29 -24.55
CA GLU A 166 5.78 2.58 -25.79
C GLU A 166 4.61 1.68 -26.27
N GLN A 167 3.80 1.19 -25.34
CA GLN A 167 2.75 0.21 -25.59
C GLN A 167 1.48 0.57 -24.80
N SER A 168 0.32 0.19 -25.30
CA SER A 168 -0.93 0.25 -24.53
C SER A 168 -0.91 -0.78 -23.38
N LEU A 169 -1.71 -0.52 -22.34
CA LEU A 169 -1.87 -1.45 -21.22
C LEU A 169 -2.40 -2.81 -21.69
N GLU A 170 -3.25 -2.84 -22.72
CA GLU A 170 -3.79 -4.07 -23.30
C GLU A 170 -2.71 -4.90 -24.01
N GLU A 171 -1.83 -4.25 -24.79
CA GLU A 171 -0.69 -4.92 -25.44
C GLU A 171 0.29 -5.48 -24.41
N ILE A 172 0.60 -4.73 -23.35
CA ILE A 172 1.47 -5.20 -22.26
C ILE A 172 0.83 -6.40 -21.55
N TRP A 173 -0.45 -6.29 -21.17
CA TRP A 173 -1.18 -7.32 -20.44
C TRP A 173 -1.30 -8.65 -21.19
N ASN A 174 -1.47 -8.58 -22.51
CA ASN A 174 -1.56 -9.74 -23.39
C ASN A 174 -0.23 -10.11 -24.05
N GLY A 175 0.84 -9.37 -23.74
CA GLY A 175 2.17 -9.54 -24.31
C GLY A 175 2.90 -10.80 -23.81
N GLU A 176 3.98 -11.14 -24.50
CA GLU A 176 4.76 -12.36 -24.24
C GLU A 176 5.38 -12.38 -22.83
N ASN A 177 5.76 -11.23 -22.27
CA ASN A 177 6.33 -11.15 -20.94
C ASN A 177 5.33 -11.55 -19.86
N TYR A 178 4.07 -11.07 -19.95
CA TYR A 178 2.99 -11.49 -19.05
C TYR A 178 2.62 -12.94 -19.24
N LYS A 179 2.56 -13.45 -20.50
CA LYS A 179 2.27 -14.85 -20.79
C LYS A 179 3.32 -15.77 -20.15
N LYS A 180 4.61 -15.48 -20.33
CA LYS A 180 5.70 -16.23 -19.72
C LYS A 180 5.64 -16.20 -18.20
N LEU A 181 5.36 -15.02 -17.60
CA LEU A 181 5.21 -14.91 -16.17
C LEU A 181 4.05 -15.78 -15.64
N ARG A 182 2.90 -15.73 -16.29
CA ARG A 182 1.73 -16.56 -15.96
C ARG A 182 2.05 -18.05 -16.08
N GLU A 183 2.73 -18.45 -17.16
CA GLU A 183 3.18 -19.84 -17.35
C GLU A 183 4.11 -20.31 -16.22
N MET A 184 5.09 -19.48 -15.82
CA MET A 184 5.97 -19.78 -14.70
C MET A 184 5.18 -19.98 -13.40
N HIS A 185 4.14 -19.19 -13.15
CA HIS A 185 3.28 -19.32 -11.97
C HIS A 185 2.41 -20.60 -12.02
N VAL A 186 1.87 -20.94 -13.16
CA VAL A 186 1.02 -22.14 -13.35
C VAL A 186 1.86 -23.41 -13.24
N THR A 187 3.05 -23.41 -13.82
CA THR A 187 3.91 -24.61 -13.87
C THR A 187 4.83 -24.75 -12.65
N GLY A 188 4.98 -23.69 -11.85
CA GLY A 188 5.96 -23.62 -10.77
C GLY A 188 7.43 -23.61 -11.24
N LYS A 189 7.66 -23.51 -12.56
CA LYS A 189 9.00 -23.55 -13.16
C LYS A 189 9.58 -22.14 -13.30
N PHE A 190 10.18 -21.65 -12.23
CA PHE A 190 10.88 -20.37 -12.25
C PHE A 190 12.38 -20.54 -12.51
N PRO A 191 13.03 -19.59 -13.19
CA PRO A 191 14.47 -19.53 -13.24
C PRO A 191 15.08 -19.48 -11.81
N LYS A 192 16.32 -19.95 -11.68
CA LYS A 192 17.07 -19.83 -10.43
C LYS A 192 17.11 -18.34 -10.03
N ASP A 193 16.81 -18.05 -8.78
CA ASP A 193 16.80 -16.70 -8.21
C ASP A 193 15.71 -15.74 -8.75
N HIS A 194 14.69 -16.25 -9.43
CA HIS A 194 13.54 -15.45 -9.85
C HIS A 194 12.80 -14.87 -8.61
N LYS A 195 12.48 -13.57 -8.63
CA LYS A 195 11.87 -12.87 -7.49
C LYS A 195 10.59 -13.54 -6.98
N CYS A 196 9.74 -14.01 -7.87
CA CYS A 196 8.50 -14.68 -7.50
C CYS A 196 8.69 -16.03 -6.83
N SER A 197 9.83 -16.74 -7.03
CA SER A 197 10.03 -18.08 -6.50
C SER A 197 10.58 -18.12 -5.07
N LYS A 198 11.49 -17.19 -4.72
CA LYS A 198 12.28 -17.30 -3.49
C LYS A 198 12.04 -16.21 -2.45
N LYS A 199 11.60 -15.03 -2.88
CA LYS A 199 11.60 -13.82 -2.06
C LYS A 199 10.22 -13.19 -1.86
N CYS A 200 9.16 -13.87 -2.25
CA CYS A 200 7.82 -13.34 -2.14
C CYS A 200 7.20 -13.70 -0.79
N ASP A 201 6.77 -12.68 -0.04
CA ASP A 201 6.12 -12.84 1.26
C ASP A 201 4.58 -12.79 1.20
N MET A 202 4.01 -12.84 -0.01
CA MET A 202 2.55 -12.82 -0.23
C MET A 202 1.77 -13.93 0.47
N LYS A 203 2.45 -14.87 1.11
CA LYS A 203 1.87 -15.95 1.91
C LYS A 203 0.87 -15.50 2.97
N LYS A 204 1.07 -14.30 3.53
CA LYS A 204 0.27 -13.85 4.67
C LYS A 204 -1.14 -13.40 4.30
N LEU A 205 -1.42 -13.08 3.04
CA LEU A 205 -2.75 -12.60 2.63
C LEU A 205 -3.83 -13.69 2.69
N TYR A 206 -3.50 -14.94 2.44
CA TYR A 206 -4.47 -16.04 2.43
C TYR A 206 -4.81 -16.59 3.81
N GLN A 207 -3.98 -16.36 4.83
CA GLN A 207 -4.30 -16.76 6.21
C GLN A 207 -5.46 -15.94 6.82
N TYR A 208 -5.86 -14.83 6.19
CA TYR A 208 -6.99 -14.01 6.64
C TYR A 208 -8.31 -14.31 5.92
N LEU A 209 -8.30 -15.18 4.93
CA LEU A 209 -9.47 -15.55 4.13
C LEU A 209 -9.94 -17.00 4.36
N SER A 210 -9.27 -17.76 5.23
CA SER A 210 -9.62 -19.14 5.58
C SER A 210 -10.29 -19.24 6.95
#